data_24d69cabd9bce45c4ebfb851e1db2954
#
_entry.id   24d69cabd9bce45c4ebfb851e1db2954
#
_cell.length_a   1.000
_cell.length_b   1.000
_cell.length_c   1.000
_cell.angle_alpha   90.00
_cell.angle_beta   90.00
_cell.angle_gamma   90.00
#
_symmetry.space_group_name_H-M   'P 1'
#
loop_
_entity.id
_entity.type
_entity.pdbx_description
1 polymer ?
#
loop_
_entity_poly.entity_id
_entity_poly.type
_entity_poly.pdbx_seq_one_letter_code
_entity_poly.pdbx_strand_id
1 'polypeptide(L)'
;MYGSLCLKLGILYVARHASTAHVQAYDLDGHRVGAGFSFRGADGSGAAASGVDVDDDHRLWIADGASDRVRCFTVFGRELAGATEWRRRGGADTDRAENLVDVATDGVEDAQQLLIAAGGRRRHALHLLHLSSGRALSLRPQGDPLGRFDGLARAAIAGRMIYACEARAGRVQVFRDGEFHYLFRLPPNPGSRARFEPVAIAPLSDGRAVIAQGGSESALLLVDRGGRLLRAIALHGEATGQVFEPSDLAVEERDSDHASRVAVIDCDGDRVQVFTLDGACFGAFADLPRTGT
;
A
#
# COMPACT_ATOMS: atom_id res chain seq x y z
N MET A 1 5.58 14.21 -4.10
CA MET A 1 4.42 13.45 -4.62
C MET A 1 4.58 12.00 -4.18
N TYR A 2 3.57 11.43 -3.58
CA TYR A 2 3.57 10.16 -2.84
C TYR A 2 4.03 9.01 -3.73
N GLY A 3 4.94 8.18 -3.22
CA GLY A 3 5.37 6.93 -3.83
C GLY A 3 4.60 5.74 -3.26
N SER A 4 4.85 4.58 -3.81
CA SER A 4 4.41 3.30 -3.26
C SER A 4 5.58 2.34 -3.25
N LEU A 5 5.57 1.40 -2.32
CA LEU A 5 6.60 0.37 -2.21
C LEU A 5 6.02 -0.99 -1.89
N CYS A 6 6.73 -2.03 -2.32
CA CYS A 6 6.55 -3.38 -1.78
C CYS A 6 7.91 -4.00 -1.48
N LEU A 7 7.91 -4.96 -0.58
CA LEU A 7 9.10 -5.69 -0.15
C LEU A 7 8.86 -7.19 -0.35
N LYS A 8 9.69 -7.82 -1.17
CA LYS A 8 9.58 -9.25 -1.49
C LYS A 8 10.98 -9.86 -1.60
N LEU A 9 11.24 -10.91 -0.83
CA LEU A 9 12.50 -11.65 -0.84
C LEU A 9 13.76 -10.76 -0.67
N GLY A 10 13.70 -9.79 0.24
CA GLY A 10 14.79 -8.86 0.50
C GLY A 10 14.98 -7.79 -0.57
N ILE A 11 14.11 -7.73 -1.57
CA ILE A 11 14.12 -6.69 -2.61
C ILE A 11 12.98 -5.71 -2.38
N LEU A 12 13.31 -4.45 -2.32
CA LEU A 12 12.39 -3.33 -2.16
C LEU A 12 12.12 -2.70 -3.54
N TYR A 13 10.90 -2.79 -4.01
CA TYR A 13 10.46 -2.13 -5.24
C TYR A 13 9.79 -0.81 -4.87
N VAL A 14 10.34 0.30 -5.33
CA VAL A 14 9.83 1.64 -5.05
C VAL A 14 9.31 2.24 -6.35
N ALA A 15 8.02 2.55 -6.36
CA ALA A 15 7.37 3.20 -7.48
C ALA A 15 7.19 4.68 -7.20
N ARG A 16 7.56 5.54 -8.16
CA ARG A 16 7.39 6.98 -8.09
C ARG A 16 6.32 7.48 -9.02
N HIS A 17 5.56 8.41 -8.49
CA HIS A 17 4.56 9.17 -9.20
C HIS A 17 5.18 10.44 -9.79
N ALA A 18 5.42 10.45 -11.10
CA ALA A 18 5.92 11.57 -11.85
C ALA A 18 5.23 11.64 -13.21
N SER A 19 5.53 12.64 -14.02
CA SER A 19 5.05 12.71 -15.43
C SER A 19 5.40 11.48 -16.26
N THR A 20 6.40 10.74 -15.85
CA THR A 20 6.73 9.38 -16.30
C THR A 20 6.89 8.55 -15.04
N ALA A 21 6.04 7.55 -14.84
CA ALA A 21 6.16 6.66 -13.70
C ALA A 21 7.46 5.85 -13.81
N HIS A 22 8.12 5.67 -12.67
CA HIS A 22 9.39 4.95 -12.58
C HIS A 22 9.34 3.96 -11.42
N VAL A 23 9.85 2.74 -11.65
CA VAL A 23 10.05 1.73 -10.62
C VAL A 23 11.52 1.40 -10.52
N GLN A 24 12.07 1.46 -9.32
CA GLN A 24 13.45 1.09 -9.02
C GLN A 24 13.48 0.06 -7.91
N ALA A 25 14.25 -1.01 -8.11
CA ALA A 25 14.52 -2.00 -7.08
C ALA A 25 15.78 -1.63 -6.27
N TYR A 26 15.73 -1.91 -4.97
CA TYR A 26 16.82 -1.73 -4.02
C TYR A 26 16.97 -2.98 -3.15
N ASP A 27 18.17 -3.24 -2.65
CA ASP A 27 18.34 -4.11 -1.50
C ASP A 27 17.97 -3.36 -0.19
N LEU A 28 18.03 -4.07 0.93
CA LEU A 28 17.68 -3.49 2.23
C LEU A 28 18.73 -2.52 2.78
N ASP A 29 19.92 -2.47 2.18
CA ASP A 29 20.98 -1.51 2.48
C ASP A 29 20.86 -0.24 1.62
N GLY A 30 19.90 -0.20 0.70
CA GLY A 30 19.62 0.94 -0.18
C GLY A 30 20.44 0.96 -1.47
N HIS A 31 21.16 -0.11 -1.81
CA HIS A 31 21.85 -0.21 -3.08
C HIS A 31 20.85 -0.56 -4.19
N ARG A 32 21.01 0.08 -5.34
CA ARG A 32 20.16 -0.22 -6.51
C ARG A 32 20.38 -1.63 -7.02
N VAL A 33 19.28 -2.35 -7.24
CA VAL A 33 19.27 -3.66 -7.88
C VAL A 33 18.76 -3.50 -9.30
N GLY A 34 19.65 -3.64 -10.28
CA GLY A 34 19.32 -3.43 -11.68
C GLY A 34 19.10 -1.96 -12.07
N ALA A 35 18.69 -1.75 -13.31
CA ALA A 35 18.58 -0.40 -13.90
C ALA A 35 17.26 0.33 -13.56
N GLY A 36 16.28 -0.39 -13.00
CA GLY A 36 14.91 0.10 -12.92
C GLY A 36 14.25 0.24 -14.29
N PHE A 37 13.01 0.69 -14.32
CA PHE A 37 12.32 0.96 -15.57
C PHE A 37 11.29 2.09 -15.43
N SER A 38 11.00 2.73 -16.56
CA SER A 38 9.96 3.75 -16.64
C SER A 38 8.87 3.32 -17.58
N PHE A 39 7.64 3.75 -17.31
CA PHE A 39 6.51 3.48 -18.18
C PHE A 39 5.62 4.72 -18.34
N ARG A 40 4.85 4.74 -19.43
CA ARG A 40 3.86 5.76 -19.75
C ARG A 40 2.50 5.11 -19.93
N GLY A 41 1.45 5.89 -19.97
CA GLY A 41 0.12 5.45 -20.38
C GLY A 41 0.15 4.80 -21.77
N ALA A 42 -0.77 3.88 -22.03
CA ALA A 42 -0.82 3.15 -23.32
C ALA A 42 -1.03 4.07 -24.54
N ASP A 43 -1.54 5.27 -24.33
CA ASP A 43 -1.73 6.33 -25.33
C ASP A 43 -0.55 7.32 -25.40
N GLY A 44 0.55 7.04 -24.68
CA GLY A 44 1.69 7.95 -24.55
C GLY A 44 1.51 9.06 -23.52
N SER A 45 0.34 9.13 -22.86
CA SER A 45 0.08 10.07 -21.77
C SER A 45 0.95 9.79 -20.53
N GLY A 46 0.91 10.68 -19.55
CA GLY A 46 1.55 10.44 -18.25
C GLY A 46 0.98 9.20 -17.58
N ALA A 47 1.81 8.50 -16.82
CA ALA A 47 1.42 7.39 -15.96
C ALA A 47 1.70 7.74 -14.50
N ALA A 48 0.92 7.16 -13.58
CA ALA A 48 1.02 7.44 -12.16
C ALA A 48 1.02 6.13 -11.36
N ALA A 49 2.21 5.65 -10.97
CA ALA A 49 2.33 4.51 -10.09
C ALA A 49 1.89 4.89 -8.67
N SER A 50 0.61 4.73 -8.36
CA SER A 50 0.01 5.05 -7.07
C SER A 50 0.06 3.88 -6.09
N GLY A 51 0.10 2.65 -6.57
CA GLY A 51 0.29 1.44 -5.80
C GLY A 51 1.19 0.46 -6.54
N VAL A 52 1.98 -0.32 -5.83
CA VAL A 52 2.84 -1.37 -6.38
C VAL A 52 2.87 -2.58 -5.46
N ASP A 53 2.78 -3.78 -6.04
CA ASP A 53 3.00 -5.03 -5.32
C ASP A 53 3.59 -6.12 -6.22
N VAL A 54 4.22 -7.13 -5.63
CA VAL A 54 4.83 -8.28 -6.32
C VAL A 54 4.19 -9.57 -5.86
N ASP A 55 3.61 -10.30 -6.81
CA ASP A 55 2.98 -11.59 -6.53
C ASP A 55 3.99 -12.75 -6.40
N ASP A 56 3.49 -13.94 -6.10
CA ASP A 56 4.33 -15.13 -5.91
C ASP A 56 4.95 -15.67 -7.21
N ASP A 57 4.42 -15.25 -8.37
CA ASP A 57 5.03 -15.54 -9.68
C ASP A 57 6.07 -14.48 -10.10
N HIS A 58 6.48 -13.60 -9.18
CA HIS A 58 7.39 -12.47 -9.42
C HIS A 58 6.90 -11.52 -10.52
N ARG A 59 5.58 -11.33 -10.62
CA ARG A 59 5.00 -10.31 -11.47
C ARG A 59 4.75 -9.05 -10.64
N LEU A 60 5.12 -7.92 -11.21
CA LEU A 60 4.94 -6.61 -10.58
C LEU A 60 3.60 -6.02 -11.03
N TRP A 61 2.70 -5.83 -10.08
CA TRP A 61 1.40 -5.20 -10.29
C TRP A 61 1.46 -3.73 -9.93
N ILE A 62 0.94 -2.87 -10.80
CA ILE A 62 0.97 -1.43 -10.61
C ILE A 62 -0.43 -0.85 -10.80
N ALA A 63 -0.90 -0.11 -9.80
CA ALA A 63 -2.06 0.75 -9.94
C ALA A 63 -1.64 2.04 -10.67
N ASP A 64 -2.05 2.19 -11.92
CA ASP A 64 -1.81 3.42 -12.69
C ASP A 64 -2.99 4.37 -12.49
N GLY A 65 -2.85 5.27 -11.53
CA GLY A 65 -3.90 6.24 -11.17
C GLY A 65 -4.16 7.30 -12.24
N ALA A 66 -3.28 7.48 -13.23
CA ALA A 66 -3.50 8.42 -14.33
C ALA A 66 -4.40 7.82 -15.43
N SER A 67 -4.29 6.51 -15.66
CA SER A 67 -5.08 5.81 -16.70
C SER A 67 -6.23 4.98 -16.13
N ASP A 68 -6.38 4.91 -14.81
CA ASP A 68 -7.33 4.05 -14.09
C ASP A 68 -7.21 2.57 -14.47
N ARG A 69 -5.97 2.10 -14.62
CA ARG A 69 -5.66 0.73 -15.01
C ARG A 69 -4.74 0.07 -14.00
N VAL A 70 -4.98 -1.21 -13.76
CA VAL A 70 -3.98 -2.06 -13.13
C VAL A 70 -3.14 -2.69 -14.22
N ARG A 71 -1.82 -2.54 -14.13
CA ARG A 71 -0.87 -3.03 -15.11
C ARG A 71 0.04 -4.06 -14.48
N CYS A 72 0.48 -5.03 -15.26
CA CYS A 72 1.35 -6.10 -14.83
C CYS A 72 2.64 -6.09 -15.64
N PHE A 73 3.76 -6.21 -14.94
CA PHE A 73 5.09 -6.21 -15.54
C PHE A 73 5.90 -7.40 -14.98
N THR A 74 6.90 -7.82 -15.73
CA THR A 74 7.99 -8.56 -15.08
C THR A 74 8.77 -7.61 -14.18
N VAL A 75 9.48 -8.12 -13.18
CA VAL A 75 10.36 -7.32 -12.31
C VAL A 75 11.47 -6.58 -13.08
N PHE A 76 11.68 -6.90 -14.36
CA PHE A 76 12.61 -6.23 -15.27
C PHE A 76 11.95 -5.18 -16.16
N GLY A 77 10.67 -4.87 -15.96
CA GLY A 77 9.94 -3.80 -16.65
C GLY A 77 9.33 -4.16 -18.00
N ARG A 78 9.29 -5.45 -18.39
CA ARG A 78 8.51 -5.86 -19.57
C ARG A 78 7.05 -5.99 -19.20
N GLU A 79 6.18 -5.18 -19.82
CA GLU A 79 4.74 -5.28 -19.63
C GLU A 79 4.20 -6.62 -20.16
N LEU A 80 3.38 -7.26 -19.33
CA LEU A 80 2.76 -8.54 -19.66
C LEU A 80 1.38 -8.28 -20.28
N ALA A 81 1.21 -8.65 -21.56
CA ALA A 81 -0.05 -8.50 -22.27
C ALA A 81 -1.14 -9.40 -21.67
N GLY A 82 -2.36 -8.89 -21.56
CA GLY A 82 -3.52 -9.63 -21.08
C GLY A 82 -3.67 -9.66 -19.54
N ALA A 83 -2.73 -9.12 -18.80
CA ALA A 83 -2.91 -8.87 -17.38
C ALA A 83 -3.86 -7.68 -17.23
N THR A 84 -5.11 -8.03 -17.07
CA THR A 84 -6.27 -7.25 -16.67
C THR A 84 -6.34 -5.80 -17.14
N GLU A 85 -6.93 -5.58 -18.31
CA GLU A 85 -7.79 -4.41 -18.42
C GLU A 85 -8.94 -4.57 -17.41
N TRP A 86 -8.65 -4.33 -16.13
CA TRP A 86 -9.73 -4.20 -15.18
C TRP A 86 -10.46 -2.88 -15.48
N ARG A 87 -11.44 -3.00 -16.35
CA ARG A 87 -12.50 -2.04 -16.51
C ARG A 87 -13.72 -2.68 -15.89
N ARG A 88 -14.35 -2.02 -14.95
CA ARG A 88 -15.66 -2.40 -14.46
C ARG A 88 -16.56 -2.66 -15.66
N ARG A 89 -16.77 -3.92 -16.01
CA ARG A 89 -17.69 -4.32 -17.07
C ARG A 89 -19.11 -4.03 -16.59
N GLY A 90 -19.74 -3.00 -17.17
CA GLY A 90 -21.17 -2.91 -17.35
C GLY A 90 -22.05 -2.85 -16.09
N GLY A 91 -22.41 -1.67 -15.73
CA GLY A 91 -23.64 -1.29 -15.09
C GLY A 91 -23.96 0.12 -15.53
N ALA A 92 -25.22 0.45 -15.73
CA ALA A 92 -25.71 1.77 -16.17
C ALA A 92 -25.41 2.91 -15.16
N ASP A 93 -24.52 2.68 -14.21
CA ASP A 93 -24.06 3.65 -13.24
C ASP A 93 -22.68 4.17 -13.68
N THR A 94 -22.65 5.41 -14.08
CA THR A 94 -21.55 6.19 -14.66
C THR A 94 -20.39 6.45 -13.71
N ASP A 95 -20.18 5.61 -12.71
CA ASP A 95 -19.05 5.69 -11.80
C ASP A 95 -17.82 5.03 -12.44
N ARG A 96 -17.10 5.81 -13.23
CA ARG A 96 -15.71 5.52 -13.54
C ARG A 96 -14.97 5.31 -12.23
N ALA A 97 -14.22 4.23 -12.12
CA ALA A 97 -13.20 4.09 -11.07
C ALA A 97 -12.20 5.23 -11.26
N GLU A 98 -12.46 6.35 -10.62
CA GLU A 98 -11.64 7.54 -10.75
C GLU A 98 -10.49 7.42 -9.75
N ASN A 99 -9.27 7.39 -10.28
CA ASN A 99 -7.99 7.38 -9.56
C ASN A 99 -7.76 6.10 -8.72
N LEU A 100 -7.10 5.12 -9.31
CA LEU A 100 -6.54 4.02 -8.54
C LEU A 100 -5.51 4.56 -7.55
N VAL A 101 -5.65 4.18 -6.29
CA VAL A 101 -4.76 4.63 -5.21
C VAL A 101 -3.83 3.53 -4.75
N ASP A 102 -4.24 2.25 -4.91
CA ASP A 102 -3.43 1.13 -4.43
C ASP A 102 -3.77 -0.18 -5.12
N VAL A 103 -2.83 -1.12 -5.06
CA VAL A 103 -2.97 -2.52 -5.46
C VAL A 103 -2.19 -3.40 -4.49
N ALA A 104 -2.78 -4.51 -4.06
CA ALA A 104 -2.12 -5.52 -3.27
C ALA A 104 -2.45 -6.92 -3.81
N THR A 105 -1.53 -7.86 -3.67
CA THR A 105 -1.65 -9.23 -4.16
C THR A 105 -1.56 -10.23 -3.02
N ASP A 106 -2.25 -11.35 -3.16
CA ASP A 106 -2.08 -12.50 -2.29
C ASP A 106 -2.36 -13.80 -3.04
N GLY A 107 -1.57 -14.83 -2.76
CA GLY A 107 -1.73 -16.18 -3.27
C GLY A 107 -2.38 -17.08 -2.21
N VAL A 108 -3.72 -17.18 -2.19
CA VAL A 108 -4.42 -18.10 -1.31
C VAL A 108 -4.81 -19.35 -2.08
N GLU A 109 -4.32 -20.52 -1.65
CA GLU A 109 -4.76 -21.85 -2.13
C GLU A 109 -4.84 -21.95 -3.66
N ASP A 110 -3.74 -21.70 -4.37
CA ASP A 110 -3.65 -21.69 -5.85
C ASP A 110 -4.51 -20.61 -6.56
N ALA A 111 -5.19 -19.76 -5.82
CA ALA A 111 -5.99 -18.65 -6.36
C ALA A 111 -5.29 -17.31 -6.09
N GLN A 112 -4.63 -16.78 -7.11
CA GLN A 112 -4.08 -15.43 -7.01
C GLN A 112 -5.22 -14.40 -6.96
N GLN A 113 -5.15 -13.54 -5.96
CA GLN A 113 -6.08 -12.47 -5.73
C GLN A 113 -5.40 -11.11 -5.89
N LEU A 114 -6.12 -10.17 -6.46
CA LEU A 114 -5.70 -8.80 -6.62
C LEU A 114 -6.70 -7.89 -5.92
N LEU A 115 -6.24 -7.19 -4.90
CA LEU A 115 -7.00 -6.16 -4.22
C LEU A 115 -6.73 -4.82 -4.91
N ILE A 116 -7.79 -4.11 -5.30
CA ILE A 116 -7.71 -2.85 -6.03
C ILE A 116 -8.44 -1.78 -5.23
N ALA A 117 -7.71 -0.76 -4.80
CA ALA A 117 -8.27 0.39 -4.12
C ALA A 117 -8.42 1.56 -5.10
N ALA A 118 -9.63 2.11 -5.20
CA ALA A 118 -9.95 3.26 -6.02
C ALA A 118 -10.40 4.44 -5.15
N GLY A 119 -9.81 5.61 -5.35
CA GLY A 119 -10.07 6.83 -4.61
C GLY A 119 -10.58 7.93 -5.52
N GLY A 120 -11.85 7.94 -5.86
CA GLY A 120 -12.48 9.04 -6.61
C GLY A 120 -12.78 10.25 -5.71
N ARG A 121 -12.98 11.42 -6.32
CA ARG A 121 -13.31 12.66 -5.58
C ARG A 121 -14.55 12.53 -4.70
N ARG A 122 -15.44 11.60 -4.98
CA ARG A 122 -16.72 11.42 -4.28
C ARG A 122 -16.96 10.00 -3.77
N ARG A 123 -16.23 9.00 -4.25
CA ARG A 123 -16.46 7.60 -3.90
C ARG A 123 -15.16 6.83 -3.88
N HIS A 124 -14.75 6.40 -2.70
CA HIS A 124 -13.69 5.44 -2.54
C HIS A 124 -14.29 4.03 -2.61
N ALA A 125 -13.66 3.15 -3.33
CA ALA A 125 -14.10 1.77 -3.52
C ALA A 125 -12.94 0.79 -3.35
N LEU A 126 -13.26 -0.42 -2.91
CA LEU A 126 -12.31 -1.51 -2.75
C LEU A 126 -12.86 -2.75 -3.46
N HIS A 127 -12.07 -3.35 -4.32
CA HIS A 127 -12.46 -4.48 -5.13
C HIS A 127 -11.46 -5.62 -4.98
N LEU A 128 -11.97 -6.83 -4.80
CA LEU A 128 -11.20 -8.07 -4.82
C LEU A 128 -11.43 -8.77 -6.15
N LEU A 129 -10.36 -8.95 -6.93
CA LEU A 129 -10.37 -9.65 -8.21
C LEU A 129 -9.68 -11.01 -8.07
N HIS A 130 -10.37 -12.07 -8.43
CA HIS A 130 -9.78 -13.40 -8.54
C HIS A 130 -9.22 -13.58 -9.96
N LEU A 131 -7.90 -13.63 -10.08
CA LEU A 131 -7.23 -13.62 -11.40
C LEU A 131 -7.56 -14.84 -12.25
N SER A 132 -7.71 -16.03 -11.66
CA SER A 132 -8.00 -17.28 -12.37
C SER A 132 -9.40 -17.29 -12.98
N SER A 133 -10.40 -16.73 -12.30
CA SER A 133 -11.81 -16.73 -12.72
C SER A 133 -12.28 -15.43 -13.37
N GLY A 134 -11.51 -14.34 -13.20
CA GLY A 134 -11.90 -12.99 -13.60
C GLY A 134 -13.08 -12.42 -12.81
N ARG A 135 -13.50 -13.07 -11.71
CA ARG A 135 -14.58 -12.59 -10.84
C ARG A 135 -14.09 -11.44 -9.98
N ALA A 136 -14.87 -10.37 -9.92
CA ALA A 136 -14.62 -9.23 -9.04
C ALA A 136 -15.72 -9.10 -7.99
N LEU A 137 -15.33 -8.86 -6.76
CA LEU A 137 -16.21 -8.56 -5.63
C LEU A 137 -15.92 -7.13 -5.16
N SER A 138 -16.95 -6.30 -5.04
CA SER A 138 -16.82 -4.97 -4.43
C SER A 138 -17.13 -5.06 -2.94
N LEU A 139 -16.20 -4.63 -2.11
CA LEU A 139 -16.35 -4.64 -0.66
C LEU A 139 -17.21 -3.46 -0.21
N ARG A 140 -18.06 -3.69 0.77
CA ARG A 140 -18.97 -2.67 1.32
C ARG A 140 -18.52 -2.28 2.73
N PRO A 141 -18.06 -1.03 2.94
CA PRO A 141 -17.69 -0.55 4.26
C PRO A 141 -18.90 -0.39 5.17
N GLN A 142 -18.65 -0.44 6.47
CA GLN A 142 -19.62 -0.12 7.51
C GLN A 142 -19.58 1.37 7.88
N GLY A 143 -20.74 1.92 8.25
CA GLY A 143 -20.85 3.28 8.79
C GLY A 143 -21.06 4.39 7.77
N ASP A 144 -21.22 4.08 6.48
CA ASP A 144 -21.73 5.00 5.46
C ASP A 144 -22.99 4.39 4.83
N PRO A 145 -24.16 5.10 4.88
CA PRO A 145 -25.40 4.62 4.26
C PRO A 145 -25.29 4.37 2.75
N LEU A 146 -24.35 5.04 2.09
CA LEU A 146 -24.09 4.90 0.66
C LEU A 146 -23.02 3.86 0.34
N GLY A 147 -22.49 3.14 1.36
CA GLY A 147 -21.50 2.11 1.18
C GLY A 147 -20.16 2.61 0.62
N ARG A 148 -19.70 3.80 1.07
CA ARG A 148 -18.45 4.42 0.61
C ARG A 148 -17.39 4.41 1.69
N PHE A 149 -16.14 4.20 1.30
CA PHE A 149 -14.99 4.44 2.17
C PHE A 149 -14.73 5.95 2.30
N ASP A 150 -14.29 6.40 3.47
CA ASP A 150 -13.99 7.80 3.74
C ASP A 150 -12.49 8.04 3.85
N GLY A 151 -11.89 8.49 2.74
CA GLY A 151 -10.46 8.71 2.66
C GLY A 151 -9.66 7.43 2.65
N LEU A 152 -10.04 6.47 1.78
CA LEU A 152 -9.27 5.26 1.57
C LEU A 152 -7.87 5.62 1.06
N ALA A 153 -6.86 5.38 1.88
CA ALA A 153 -5.47 5.69 1.58
C ALA A 153 -4.74 4.49 0.97
N ARG A 154 -4.79 3.36 1.68
CA ARG A 154 -4.16 2.10 1.27
C ARG A 154 -5.03 0.92 1.69
N ALA A 155 -4.81 -0.22 1.08
CA ALA A 155 -5.42 -1.47 1.46
C ALA A 155 -4.42 -2.62 1.36
N ALA A 156 -4.53 -3.60 2.25
CA ALA A 156 -3.68 -4.78 2.25
C ALA A 156 -4.52 -6.05 2.33
N ILE A 157 -3.99 -7.13 1.80
CA ILE A 157 -4.59 -8.46 1.86
C ILE A 157 -3.59 -9.45 2.42
N ALA A 158 -4.04 -10.32 3.32
CA ALA A 158 -3.27 -11.43 3.84
C ALA A 158 -4.20 -12.63 4.07
N GLY A 159 -4.05 -13.64 3.25
CA GLY A 159 -4.95 -14.79 3.23
C GLY A 159 -6.39 -14.37 2.97
N ARG A 160 -7.26 -14.67 3.92
CA ARG A 160 -8.69 -14.34 3.84
C ARG A 160 -9.05 -12.96 4.42
N MET A 161 -8.05 -12.23 4.93
CA MET A 161 -8.27 -10.95 5.61
C MET A 161 -7.85 -9.80 4.72
N ILE A 162 -8.71 -8.78 4.66
CA ILE A 162 -8.47 -7.55 3.92
C ILE A 162 -8.57 -6.38 4.88
N TYR A 163 -7.62 -5.48 4.81
CA TYR A 163 -7.51 -4.30 5.66
C TYR A 163 -7.61 -3.03 4.82
N ALA A 164 -8.49 -2.12 5.20
CA ALA A 164 -8.71 -0.85 4.49
C ALA A 164 -8.41 0.33 5.42
N CYS A 165 -7.39 1.11 5.10
CA CYS A 165 -7.01 2.31 5.82
C CYS A 165 -7.87 3.49 5.35
N GLU A 166 -8.75 3.99 6.21
CA GLU A 166 -9.56 5.18 5.98
C GLU A 166 -8.97 6.35 6.77
N ALA A 167 -7.98 7.02 6.18
CA ALA A 167 -7.23 8.09 6.84
C ALA A 167 -8.16 9.23 7.32
N ARG A 168 -9.10 9.68 6.48
CA ARG A 168 -10.04 10.75 6.85
C ARG A 168 -11.05 10.34 7.91
N ALA A 169 -11.53 9.09 7.87
CA ALA A 169 -12.41 8.55 8.91
C ALA A 169 -11.67 8.19 10.21
N GLY A 170 -10.34 8.12 10.17
CA GLY A 170 -9.50 7.75 11.31
C GLY A 170 -9.78 6.32 11.78
N ARG A 171 -9.81 5.36 10.87
CA ARG A 171 -10.11 3.96 11.19
C ARG A 171 -9.49 2.99 10.19
N VAL A 172 -9.31 1.76 10.61
CA VAL A 172 -9.07 0.62 9.72
C VAL A 172 -10.31 -0.26 9.75
N GLN A 173 -10.85 -0.60 8.59
CA GLN A 173 -11.87 -1.63 8.44
C GLN A 173 -11.24 -2.94 8.02
N VAL A 174 -11.72 -4.02 8.61
CA VAL A 174 -11.23 -5.37 8.35
C VAL A 174 -12.37 -6.21 7.77
N PHE A 175 -12.08 -6.87 6.67
CA PHE A 175 -12.99 -7.77 5.98
C PHE A 175 -12.42 -9.19 6.03
N ARG A 176 -13.29 -10.16 6.03
CA ARG A 176 -12.96 -11.58 5.91
C ARG A 176 -13.76 -12.17 4.77
N ASP A 177 -13.10 -12.80 3.82
CA ASP A 177 -13.76 -13.36 2.61
C ASP A 177 -14.60 -12.32 1.83
N GLY A 178 -14.19 -11.05 1.87
CA GLY A 178 -14.91 -9.95 1.22
C GLY A 178 -16.08 -9.38 2.03
N GLU A 179 -16.45 -9.97 3.16
CA GLU A 179 -17.51 -9.47 4.04
C GLU A 179 -16.92 -8.67 5.22
N PHE A 180 -17.62 -7.60 5.62
CA PHE A 180 -17.20 -6.81 6.79
C PHE A 180 -17.10 -7.70 8.03
N HIS A 181 -15.97 -7.60 8.75
CA HIS A 181 -15.71 -8.39 9.93
C HIS A 181 -15.68 -7.53 11.20
N TYR A 182 -14.80 -6.53 11.25
CA TYR A 182 -14.73 -5.54 12.33
C TYR A 182 -14.01 -4.27 11.86
N LEU A 183 -13.99 -3.27 12.72
CA LEU A 183 -13.15 -2.07 12.54
C LEU A 183 -12.46 -1.73 13.85
N PHE A 184 -11.35 -1.00 13.75
CA PHE A 184 -10.68 -0.45 14.91
C PHE A 184 -10.16 0.97 14.67
N ARG A 185 -9.90 1.65 15.78
CA ARG A 185 -9.29 2.97 15.84
C ARG A 185 -8.25 2.95 16.95
N LEU A 186 -7.14 3.63 16.76
CA LEU A 186 -6.23 3.86 17.88
C LEU A 186 -6.65 5.12 18.64
N PRO A 187 -6.63 5.09 19.96
CA PRO A 187 -6.87 6.28 20.77
C PRO A 187 -5.73 7.28 20.54
N PRO A 188 -5.99 8.59 20.61
CA PRO A 188 -4.93 9.57 20.60
C PRO A 188 -3.99 9.38 21.81
N ASN A 189 -2.75 9.84 21.68
CA ASN A 189 -1.84 9.87 22.84
C ASN A 189 -2.42 10.72 23.98
N PRO A 190 -2.18 10.35 25.25
CA PRO A 190 -2.66 11.14 26.38
C PRO A 190 -2.25 12.61 26.25
N GLY A 191 -3.22 13.52 26.28
CA GLY A 191 -3.02 14.96 26.11
C GLY A 191 -2.94 15.45 24.67
N SER A 192 -2.93 14.57 23.68
CA SER A 192 -2.99 14.92 22.25
C SER A 192 -4.41 15.17 21.78
N ARG A 193 -4.53 16.03 20.77
CA ARG A 193 -5.74 16.22 19.96
C ARG A 193 -5.61 15.66 18.55
N ALA A 194 -4.46 15.04 18.26
CA ALA A 194 -4.22 14.42 16.96
C ALA A 194 -5.21 13.27 16.74
N ARG A 195 -5.71 13.18 15.53
CA ARG A 195 -6.57 12.06 15.11
C ARG A 195 -5.68 10.88 14.69
N PHE A 196 -6.19 9.69 14.91
CA PHE A 196 -5.65 8.51 14.24
C PHE A 196 -5.86 8.66 12.72
N GLU A 197 -4.78 8.62 11.96
CA GLU A 197 -4.77 8.80 10.51
C GLU A 197 -3.98 7.66 9.85
N PRO A 198 -4.59 6.45 9.71
CA PRO A 198 -3.90 5.32 9.11
C PRO A 198 -3.71 5.56 7.62
N VAL A 199 -2.47 5.70 7.18
CA VAL A 199 -2.12 5.93 5.77
C VAL A 199 -1.70 4.67 5.06
N ALA A 200 -1.12 3.70 5.77
CA ALA A 200 -0.78 2.38 5.24
C ALA A 200 -0.82 1.31 6.34
N ILE A 201 -0.95 0.05 5.94
CA ILE A 201 -0.97 -1.12 6.83
C ILE A 201 -0.33 -2.32 6.15
N ALA A 202 0.49 -3.06 6.90
CA ALA A 202 0.99 -4.37 6.51
C ALA A 202 0.60 -5.40 7.57
N PRO A 203 -0.32 -6.32 7.26
CA PRO A 203 -0.69 -7.41 8.14
C PRO A 203 0.44 -8.45 8.24
N LEU A 204 0.56 -9.09 9.41
CA LEU A 204 1.52 -10.15 9.69
C LEU A 204 0.82 -11.51 9.78
N SER A 205 1.56 -12.59 9.58
CA SER A 205 1.05 -13.96 9.56
C SER A 205 0.45 -14.40 10.90
N ASP A 206 0.94 -13.85 12.02
CA ASP A 206 0.43 -14.12 13.37
C ASP A 206 -0.83 -13.29 13.73
N GLY A 207 -1.29 -12.46 12.82
CA GLY A 207 -2.46 -11.60 12.96
C GLY A 207 -2.19 -10.23 13.58
N ARG A 208 -0.94 -9.90 13.93
CA ARG A 208 -0.51 -8.52 14.17
C ARG A 208 -0.51 -7.72 12.87
N ALA A 209 -0.34 -6.41 12.97
CA ALA A 209 -0.12 -5.56 11.80
C ALA A 209 0.79 -4.38 12.15
N VAL A 210 1.52 -3.90 11.16
CA VAL A 210 2.22 -2.61 11.23
C VAL A 210 1.38 -1.57 10.53
N ILE A 211 1.19 -0.42 11.18
CA ILE A 211 0.43 0.72 10.66
C ILE A 211 1.37 1.92 10.53
N ALA A 212 1.37 2.56 9.38
CA ALA A 212 1.90 3.91 9.23
C ALA A 212 0.78 4.91 9.58
N GLN A 213 1.01 5.71 10.60
CA GLN A 213 0.15 6.81 10.97
C GLN A 213 0.72 8.10 10.39
N GLY A 214 -0.13 8.86 9.69
CA GLY A 214 0.18 10.18 9.17
C GLY A 214 -0.17 11.30 10.15
N GLY A 215 -0.15 12.53 9.63
CA GLY A 215 -0.52 13.73 10.37
C GLY A 215 0.54 14.20 11.37
N SER A 216 0.13 15.07 12.30
CA SER A 216 1.04 15.75 13.25
C SER A 216 1.72 14.83 14.27
N GLU A 217 1.26 13.60 14.41
CA GLU A 217 1.85 12.58 15.27
C GLU A 217 2.17 11.33 14.44
N SER A 218 2.91 11.52 13.36
CA SER A 218 3.35 10.43 12.50
C SER A 218 4.07 9.36 13.30
N ALA A 219 3.82 8.09 12.99
CA ALA A 219 4.45 6.97 13.70
C ALA A 219 4.37 5.68 12.88
N LEU A 220 5.24 4.74 13.16
CA LEU A 220 5.06 3.33 12.82
C LEU A 220 4.62 2.58 14.06
N LEU A 221 3.47 1.94 14.00
CA LEU A 221 2.79 1.33 15.13
C LEU A 221 2.58 -0.17 14.89
N LEU A 222 3.00 -1.00 15.84
CA LEU A 222 2.67 -2.42 15.86
C LEU A 222 1.41 -2.62 16.69
N VAL A 223 0.40 -3.25 16.10
CA VAL A 223 -0.89 -3.55 16.75
C VAL A 223 -1.18 -5.04 16.76
N ASP A 224 -2.00 -5.47 17.71
CA ASP A 224 -2.52 -6.83 17.76
C ASP A 224 -3.69 -7.02 16.76
N ARG A 225 -4.20 -8.26 16.66
CA ARG A 225 -5.31 -8.63 15.78
C ARG A 225 -6.58 -7.79 16.00
N GLY A 226 -6.81 -7.28 17.21
CA GLY A 226 -7.96 -6.43 17.54
C GLY A 226 -7.70 -4.95 17.28
N GLY A 227 -6.50 -4.57 16.83
CA GLY A 227 -6.10 -3.18 16.63
C GLY A 227 -5.62 -2.49 17.90
N ARG A 228 -5.32 -3.23 19.00
CA ARG A 228 -4.74 -2.64 20.20
C ARG A 228 -3.25 -2.39 19.98
N LEU A 229 -2.78 -1.18 20.33
CA LEU A 229 -1.37 -0.82 20.26
C LEU A 229 -0.53 -1.75 21.16
N LEU A 230 0.46 -2.40 20.56
CA LEU A 230 1.47 -3.19 21.25
C LEU A 230 2.71 -2.34 21.55
N ARG A 231 3.20 -1.62 20.55
CA ARG A 231 4.32 -0.67 20.68
C ARG A 231 4.41 0.27 19.49
N ALA A 232 5.15 1.37 19.64
CA ALA A 232 5.65 2.16 18.54
C ALA A 232 6.99 1.58 18.05
N ILE A 233 7.13 1.40 16.72
CA ILE A 233 8.39 1.02 16.05
C ILE A 233 9.21 2.28 15.83
N ALA A 234 8.58 3.38 15.36
CA ALA A 234 9.19 4.68 15.19
C ALA A 234 8.19 5.78 15.56
N LEU A 235 8.69 6.88 16.08
CA LEU A 235 7.91 8.04 16.49
C LEU A 235 8.15 9.22 15.54
N HIS A 236 7.30 10.24 15.67
CA HIS A 236 7.34 11.47 14.88
C HIS A 236 8.70 12.17 14.92
N GLY A 237 9.19 12.56 13.76
CA GLY A 237 10.38 13.38 13.58
C GLY A 237 11.08 13.14 12.25
N GLU A 238 12.01 14.03 11.90
CA GLU A 238 12.74 14.02 10.64
C GLU A 238 14.10 13.28 10.71
N ALA A 239 14.58 12.96 11.91
CA ALA A 239 15.84 12.25 12.06
C ALA A 239 15.74 10.79 11.59
N THR A 240 16.89 10.18 11.27
CA THR A 240 16.96 8.73 11.02
C THR A 240 16.46 7.98 12.25
N GLY A 241 15.58 7.00 12.03
CA GLY A 241 14.89 6.28 13.10
C GLY A 241 13.59 6.95 13.58
N GLN A 242 13.25 8.11 13.05
CA GLN A 242 11.97 8.79 13.25
C GLN A 242 11.21 8.84 11.91
N VAL A 243 9.91 9.08 11.95
CA VAL A 243 9.08 9.19 10.73
C VAL A 243 8.33 10.52 10.69
N PHE A 244 8.30 11.11 9.49
CA PHE A 244 7.59 12.35 9.21
C PHE A 244 6.82 12.23 7.89
N GLU A 245 5.50 12.35 7.95
CA GLU A 245 4.62 12.20 6.78
C GLU A 245 4.85 10.89 6.01
N PRO A 246 4.74 9.70 6.67
CA PRO A 246 4.84 8.42 5.98
C PRO A 246 3.70 8.27 4.98
N SER A 247 3.98 7.67 3.82
CA SER A 247 3.00 7.52 2.75
C SER A 247 2.69 6.06 2.40
N ASP A 248 3.64 5.16 2.63
CA ASP A 248 3.47 3.73 2.37
C ASP A 248 4.44 2.91 3.21
N LEU A 249 4.11 1.63 3.45
CA LEU A 249 4.97 0.69 4.15
C LEU A 249 4.80 -0.73 3.61
N ALA A 250 5.86 -1.54 3.75
CA ALA A 250 5.82 -2.97 3.52
C ALA A 250 6.60 -3.71 4.60
N VAL A 251 6.22 -4.96 4.86
CA VAL A 251 6.89 -5.82 5.85
C VAL A 251 7.30 -7.13 5.20
N GLU A 252 8.52 -7.55 5.47
CA GLU A 252 9.00 -8.91 5.23
C GLU A 252 9.18 -9.61 6.57
N GLU A 253 8.31 -10.57 6.84
CA GLU A 253 8.38 -11.38 8.05
C GLU A 253 9.52 -12.40 7.96
N ARG A 254 10.19 -12.61 9.09
CA ARG A 254 11.22 -13.63 9.30
C ARG A 254 11.00 -14.29 10.66
N ASP A 255 11.90 -15.14 11.06
CA ASP A 255 11.80 -16.00 12.25
C ASP A 255 11.62 -15.24 13.58
N SER A 256 11.86 -13.95 13.60
CA SER A 256 11.70 -13.10 14.79
C SER A 256 11.41 -11.65 14.42
N ASP A 257 10.89 -10.88 15.38
CA ASP A 257 10.69 -9.42 15.23
C ASP A 257 12.00 -8.69 14.90
N HIS A 258 13.11 -9.12 15.47
CA HIS A 258 14.43 -8.56 15.19
C HIS A 258 14.94 -8.88 13.78
N ALA A 259 14.61 -10.06 13.25
CA ALA A 259 14.98 -10.48 11.91
C ALA A 259 14.06 -9.89 10.83
N SER A 260 12.81 -9.61 11.16
CA SER A 260 11.81 -9.04 10.24
C SER A 260 12.15 -7.60 9.84
N ARG A 261 11.77 -7.20 8.65
CA ARG A 261 12.07 -5.87 8.09
C ARG A 261 10.79 -5.11 7.76
N VAL A 262 10.77 -3.84 8.16
CA VAL A 262 9.72 -2.88 7.88
C VAL A 262 10.33 -1.77 7.05
N ALA A 263 9.95 -1.66 5.79
CA ALA A 263 10.34 -0.55 4.94
C ALA A 263 9.22 0.49 4.91
N VAL A 264 9.56 1.76 4.96
CA VAL A 264 8.59 2.87 4.91
C VAL A 264 9.08 3.96 3.96
N ILE A 265 8.18 4.47 3.11
CA ILE A 265 8.39 5.73 2.40
C ILE A 265 7.99 6.86 3.33
N ASP A 266 8.87 7.81 3.50
CA ASP A 266 8.82 8.85 4.50
C ASP A 266 9.18 10.22 3.92
N CYS A 267 8.94 11.30 4.66
CA CYS A 267 9.22 12.67 4.26
C CYS A 267 8.64 13.04 2.88
N ASP A 268 7.35 12.81 2.69
CA ASP A 268 6.63 13.07 1.43
C ASP A 268 7.24 12.36 0.20
N GLY A 269 7.80 11.16 0.42
CA GLY A 269 8.41 10.35 -0.62
C GLY A 269 9.87 10.66 -0.92
N ASP A 270 10.53 11.45 -0.08
CA ASP A 270 11.93 11.84 -0.30
C ASP A 270 12.95 10.83 0.24
N ARG A 271 12.54 9.96 1.16
CA ARG A 271 13.42 8.90 1.67
C ARG A 271 12.67 7.58 1.91
N VAL A 272 13.44 6.50 1.96
CA VAL A 272 13.00 5.20 2.47
C VAL A 272 13.81 4.89 3.72
N GLN A 273 13.15 4.40 4.75
CA GLN A 273 13.81 3.88 5.94
C GLN A 273 13.47 2.41 6.14
N VAL A 274 14.40 1.67 6.71
CA VAL A 274 14.23 0.25 7.04
C VAL A 274 14.41 0.06 8.53
N PHE A 275 13.41 -0.58 9.15
CA PHE A 275 13.37 -0.91 10.57
C PHE A 275 13.22 -2.41 10.77
N THR A 276 13.49 -2.86 11.98
CA THR A 276 12.99 -4.14 12.48
C THR A 276 11.61 -3.96 13.11
N LEU A 277 10.88 -5.04 13.31
CA LEU A 277 9.61 -4.99 14.07
C LEU A 277 9.83 -4.60 15.53
N ASP A 278 11.01 -4.83 16.12
CA ASP A 278 11.33 -4.41 17.48
C ASP A 278 11.82 -2.96 17.59
N GLY A 279 11.92 -2.23 16.47
CA GLY A 279 12.14 -0.78 16.45
C GLY A 279 13.58 -0.35 16.19
N ALA A 280 14.52 -1.26 15.87
CA ALA A 280 15.84 -0.86 15.45
C ALA A 280 15.81 -0.30 14.02
N CYS A 281 16.38 0.88 13.80
CA CYS A 281 16.53 1.44 12.46
C CYS A 281 17.83 0.96 11.83
N PHE A 282 17.76 0.34 10.66
CA PHE A 282 18.94 -0.13 9.91
C PHE A 282 19.56 0.96 9.05
N GLY A 283 18.79 1.98 8.68
CA GLY A 283 19.26 3.07 7.89
C GLY A 283 18.16 3.79 7.13
N ALA A 284 18.54 4.89 6.51
CA ALA A 284 17.70 5.66 5.61
C ALA A 284 18.50 5.94 4.34
N PHE A 285 17.88 5.79 3.19
CA PHE A 285 18.47 6.18 1.92
C PHE A 285 17.54 7.17 1.20
N ALA A 286 18.16 8.25 0.72
CA ALA A 286 17.45 9.40 0.16
C ALA A 286 17.51 9.47 -1.37
N ASP A 287 18.30 8.63 -2.03
CA ASP A 287 18.55 8.70 -3.46
C ASP A 287 17.45 8.09 -4.34
N LEU A 288 16.22 8.31 -3.92
CA LEU A 288 15.15 8.18 -4.89
C LEU A 288 15.39 9.28 -5.95
N PRO A 289 15.58 8.96 -7.25
CA PRO A 289 15.93 9.96 -8.23
C PRO A 289 14.90 11.08 -8.27
N ARG A 290 15.28 12.28 -7.88
CA ARG A 290 14.46 13.47 -8.11
C ARG A 290 14.26 13.56 -9.59
N THR A 291 13.02 13.47 -10.06
CA THR A 291 12.71 13.72 -11.47
C THR A 291 13.15 15.15 -11.75
N GLY A 292 14.16 15.30 -12.63
CA GLY A 292 14.75 16.58 -12.96
C GLY A 292 13.69 17.61 -13.36
N THR A 293 13.94 18.81 -12.91
CA THR A 293 13.31 20.05 -13.36
C THR A 293 13.38 20.18 -14.88
#